data_22e50f9793431a99c113308bb6c24fc8
#
_entry.id   22e50f9793431a99c113308bb6c24fc8
#
_cell.length_a   1.000
_cell.length_b   1.000
_cell.length_c   1.000
_cell.angle_alpha   90.00
_cell.angle_beta   90.00
_cell.angle_gamma   90.00
#
_symmetry.space_group_name_H-M   'P 1'
#
loop_
_entity.id
_entity.type
_entity.pdbx_description
1 polymer ?
#
loop_
_entity_poly.entity_id
_entity_poly.type
_entity_poly.pdbx_seq_one_letter_code
_entity_poly.pdbx_strand_id
1 'polypeptide(L)'
;MTEAFYNHLAKTRHQIHQHPEVSEEEHETTVFLKGYLKNLGIEPLNYPLKTGLVAEIGSGHPIIALRADIDALPIKEKTGLPYASNNGAMHACGHDFHQTSLLGAAQLLKEREAELKGTVRLIFQPAEENFQGAYQVIEAGGLDGVSAIIGYHNNPHLKPGQIGLRSGAIMAGVEQFRVDVKGVSSHAARPDLGVDTVLVTTTIINNLQQIVARTVSPFESAVLSVTHIEVGNTWNVLPAAGFFEGTIRTFEPTVREDVIARFEKVVQATADQFGAQVDITWGNSPYVTYNDQTLTPLIFENSKAFAEVIETLPSTGGEDFAAYQKEIPGVFAFIGSNGEENAPDWHHDDFLVKDEALPVAVNYYVENALFLLDYFKEKGK
;
A
#
# COMPACT_ATOMS: atom_id res chain seq x y z
N MET A 1 -7.57 1.35 29.05
CA MET A 1 -7.60 2.70 28.45
C MET A 1 -8.92 3.38 28.76
N THR A 2 -8.92 4.72 28.93
CA THR A 2 -10.13 5.45 29.34
C THR A 2 -10.92 5.96 28.13
N GLU A 3 -12.23 6.16 28.30
CA GLU A 3 -13.08 6.80 27.28
C GLU A 3 -12.56 8.20 26.89
N ALA A 4 -12.03 8.95 27.86
CA ALA A 4 -11.44 10.27 27.62
C ALA A 4 -10.25 10.22 26.67
N PHE A 5 -9.42 9.17 26.73
CA PHE A 5 -8.29 8.96 25.82
C PHE A 5 -8.78 8.75 24.38
N TYR A 6 -9.75 7.87 24.17
CA TYR A 6 -10.28 7.65 22.82
C TYR A 6 -11.04 8.84 22.24
N ASN A 7 -11.77 9.57 23.08
CA ASN A 7 -12.41 10.81 22.67
C ASN A 7 -11.39 11.90 22.27
N HIS A 8 -10.20 11.90 22.88
CA HIS A 8 -9.11 12.77 22.46
C HIS A 8 -8.55 12.32 21.10
N LEU A 9 -8.31 11.03 20.91
CA LEU A 9 -7.82 10.50 19.62
C LEU A 9 -8.85 10.72 18.49
N ALA A 10 -10.13 10.54 18.73
CA ALA A 10 -11.17 10.84 17.74
C ALA A 10 -11.12 12.30 17.29
N LYS A 11 -10.96 13.25 18.23
CA LYS A 11 -10.78 14.68 17.89
C LYS A 11 -9.49 14.93 17.10
N THR A 12 -8.41 14.24 17.45
CA THR A 12 -7.14 14.31 16.72
C THR A 12 -7.33 13.81 15.29
N ARG A 13 -8.00 12.67 15.09
CA ARG A 13 -8.33 12.15 13.77
C ARG A 13 -9.17 13.13 12.95
N HIS A 14 -10.22 13.71 13.56
CA HIS A 14 -11.08 14.71 12.89
C HIS A 14 -10.28 15.94 12.46
N GLN A 15 -9.31 16.38 13.27
CA GLN A 15 -8.42 17.48 12.91
C GLN A 15 -7.53 17.14 11.72
N ILE A 16 -6.96 15.94 11.68
CA ILE A 16 -6.13 15.47 10.56
C ILE A 16 -7.01 15.33 9.31
N HIS A 17 -8.18 14.68 9.42
CA HIS A 17 -9.13 14.47 8.35
C HIS A 17 -9.56 15.78 7.66
N GLN A 18 -9.68 16.86 8.42
CA GLN A 18 -10.09 18.17 7.92
C GLN A 18 -9.00 18.87 7.09
N HIS A 19 -7.74 18.45 7.21
CA HIS A 19 -6.58 19.08 6.58
C HIS A 19 -5.72 18.07 5.81
N PRO A 20 -6.32 17.32 4.86
CA PRO A 20 -5.58 16.31 4.10
C PRO A 20 -4.59 16.95 3.14
N GLU A 21 -3.43 16.32 3.00
CA GLU A 21 -2.38 16.69 2.04
C GLU A 21 -2.04 15.49 1.18
N VAL A 22 -1.87 15.71 -0.13
CA VAL A 22 -1.56 14.63 -1.07
C VAL A 22 -0.11 14.18 -0.96
N SER A 23 0.20 13.02 -1.55
CA SER A 23 1.55 12.43 -1.56
C SER A 23 2.65 13.45 -1.89
N GLU A 24 3.72 13.46 -1.11
CA GLU A 24 4.88 14.35 -1.17
C GLU A 24 4.63 15.83 -0.80
N GLU A 25 3.40 16.20 -0.44
CA GLU A 25 3.02 17.56 -0.02
C GLU A 25 2.53 17.58 1.44
N GLU A 26 2.78 16.53 2.26
CA GLU A 26 2.31 16.33 3.63
C GLU A 26 3.10 17.19 4.64
N HIS A 27 3.29 18.48 4.32
CA HIS A 27 4.14 19.39 5.08
C HIS A 27 3.51 19.78 6.43
N GLU A 28 2.27 20.23 6.44
CA GLU A 28 1.56 20.65 7.65
C GLU A 28 1.22 19.42 8.51
N THR A 29 0.87 18.29 7.89
CA THR A 29 0.69 17.01 8.55
C THR A 29 1.97 16.58 9.28
N THR A 30 3.12 16.69 8.63
CA THR A 30 4.44 16.41 9.25
C THR A 30 4.73 17.33 10.43
N VAL A 31 4.43 18.62 10.30
CA VAL A 31 4.59 19.59 11.39
C VAL A 31 3.68 19.27 12.57
N PHE A 32 2.41 18.93 12.30
CA PHE A 32 1.44 18.51 13.31
C PHE A 32 1.92 17.27 14.07
N LEU A 33 2.33 16.23 13.36
CA LEU A 33 2.84 14.97 13.94
C LEU A 33 4.08 15.22 14.82
N LYS A 34 5.04 16.01 14.34
CA LYS A 34 6.23 16.41 15.12
C LYS A 34 5.84 17.13 16.40
N GLY A 35 4.90 18.06 16.31
CA GLY A 35 4.39 18.80 17.48
C GLY A 35 3.71 17.88 18.49
N TYR A 36 2.87 16.97 18.02
CA TYR A 36 2.18 16.00 18.89
C TYR A 36 3.17 15.10 19.65
N LEU A 37 4.14 14.50 18.95
CA LEU A 37 5.16 13.64 19.56
C LEU A 37 6.02 14.41 20.58
N LYS A 38 6.44 15.63 20.26
CA LYS A 38 7.19 16.49 21.21
C LYS A 38 6.43 16.79 22.50
N ASN A 39 5.12 16.99 22.41
CA ASN A 39 4.26 17.17 23.59
C ASN A 39 4.20 15.91 24.48
N LEU A 40 4.45 14.72 23.90
CA LEU A 40 4.59 13.45 24.62
C LEU A 40 6.03 13.24 25.15
N GLY A 41 6.97 14.13 24.85
CA GLY A 41 8.39 13.95 25.18
C GLY A 41 9.10 12.93 24.27
N ILE A 42 8.61 12.78 23.03
CA ILE A 42 9.21 11.93 21.99
C ILE A 42 9.81 12.85 20.94
N GLU A 43 11.16 12.86 20.83
CA GLU A 43 11.84 13.66 19.83
C GLU A 43 11.95 12.91 18.50
N PRO A 44 11.47 13.48 17.39
CA PRO A 44 11.68 12.91 16.07
C PRO A 44 13.18 12.81 15.73
N LEU A 45 13.57 11.74 15.08
CA LEU A 45 14.93 11.53 14.60
C LEU A 45 15.20 12.37 13.36
N ASN A 46 16.47 12.73 13.15
CA ASN A 46 16.87 13.54 12.00
C ASN A 46 17.17 12.66 10.78
N TYR A 47 16.13 12.20 10.11
CA TYR A 47 16.23 11.53 8.82
C TYR A 47 16.03 12.49 7.65
N PRO A 48 16.67 12.30 6.49
CA PRO A 48 16.57 13.17 5.32
C PRO A 48 15.26 12.94 4.54
N LEU A 49 14.12 13.04 5.22
CA LEU A 49 12.79 12.95 4.64
C LEU A 49 12.24 14.36 4.34
N LYS A 50 11.66 14.55 3.13
CA LYS A 50 10.98 15.80 2.75
C LYS A 50 9.73 16.00 3.62
N THR A 51 8.92 14.96 3.72
CA THR A 51 7.71 14.87 4.54
C THR A 51 7.71 13.55 5.32
N GLY A 52 6.80 13.40 6.28
CA GLY A 52 6.84 12.28 7.20
C GLY A 52 7.92 12.40 8.28
N LEU A 53 8.04 11.42 9.12
CA LEU A 53 9.03 11.39 10.19
C LEU A 53 9.25 9.98 10.76
N VAL A 54 10.38 9.82 11.43
CA VAL A 54 10.71 8.64 12.24
C VAL A 54 11.01 9.09 13.67
N ALA A 55 10.55 8.36 14.67
CA ALA A 55 10.84 8.59 16.08
C ALA A 55 11.07 7.27 16.82
N GLU A 56 11.60 7.33 18.02
CA GLU A 56 11.84 6.14 18.84
C GLU A 56 11.39 6.32 20.30
N ILE A 57 10.97 5.20 20.91
CA ILE A 57 10.63 5.11 22.33
C ILE A 57 11.41 3.91 22.90
N GLY A 58 12.01 4.07 24.07
CA GLY A 58 12.87 3.07 24.67
C GLY A 58 14.30 3.15 24.14
N SER A 59 15.10 2.12 24.35
CA SER A 59 16.50 2.07 23.93
C SER A 59 17.05 0.66 23.81
N GLY A 60 18.05 0.52 22.94
CA GLY A 60 18.75 -0.76 22.72
C GLY A 60 17.98 -1.70 21.79
N HIS A 61 18.43 -2.96 21.75
CA HIS A 61 17.87 -3.99 20.88
C HIS A 61 17.01 -5.00 21.66
N PRO A 62 16.02 -5.62 21.00
CA PRO A 62 15.64 -5.47 19.59
C PRO A 62 14.96 -4.12 19.28
N ILE A 63 14.86 -3.76 17.98
CA ILE A 63 14.08 -2.63 17.50
C ILE A 63 12.87 -3.17 16.72
N ILE A 64 11.67 -2.79 17.13
CA ILE A 64 10.43 -3.13 16.43
C ILE A 64 9.85 -1.86 15.81
N ALA A 65 9.62 -1.87 14.50
CA ALA A 65 9.03 -0.73 13.80
C ALA A 65 7.50 -0.85 13.70
N LEU A 66 6.82 0.27 13.89
CA LEU A 66 5.39 0.48 13.70
C LEU A 66 5.21 1.51 12.59
N ARG A 67 4.48 1.18 11.53
CA ARG A 67 4.28 2.08 10.37
C ARG A 67 2.84 2.52 10.23
N ALA A 68 2.65 3.80 10.02
CA ALA A 68 1.42 4.38 9.48
C ALA A 68 1.76 5.34 8.33
N ASP A 69 1.00 5.27 7.24
CA ASP A 69 1.01 6.24 6.16
C ASP A 69 0.29 7.54 6.55
N ILE A 70 0.59 8.64 5.85
CA ILE A 70 0.08 9.96 6.25
C ILE A 70 -0.53 10.80 5.12
N ASP A 71 -0.39 10.39 3.88
CA ASP A 71 -0.86 11.11 2.70
C ASP A 71 -2.37 10.94 2.46
N ALA A 72 -2.88 11.71 1.52
CA ALA A 72 -4.28 11.73 1.12
C ALA A 72 -4.41 11.75 -0.41
N LEU A 73 -5.63 11.66 -0.89
CA LEU A 73 -5.96 11.62 -2.32
C LEU A 73 -6.55 12.93 -2.82
N PRO A 74 -6.33 13.31 -4.10
CA PRO A 74 -6.92 14.50 -4.72
C PRO A 74 -8.40 14.25 -5.08
N ILE A 75 -9.21 13.93 -4.07
CA ILE A 75 -10.63 13.62 -4.17
C ILE A 75 -11.41 14.70 -3.42
N LYS A 76 -12.46 15.23 -4.07
CA LYS A 76 -13.38 16.17 -3.41
C LYS A 76 -14.35 15.39 -2.53
N GLU A 77 -14.24 15.57 -1.24
CA GLU A 77 -15.05 14.88 -0.23
C GLU A 77 -16.55 15.22 -0.34
N LYS A 78 -17.40 14.20 -0.16
CA LYS A 78 -18.86 14.29 -0.14
C LYS A 78 -19.52 13.60 1.06
N THR A 79 -18.77 13.25 2.08
CA THR A 79 -19.29 12.57 3.29
C THR A 79 -20.33 13.37 4.05
N GLY A 80 -20.27 14.72 3.98
CA GLY A 80 -21.14 15.59 4.76
C GLY A 80 -20.81 15.63 6.27
N LEU A 81 -19.66 15.11 6.66
CA LEU A 81 -19.19 15.13 8.06
C LEU A 81 -18.95 16.56 8.55
N PRO A 82 -19.14 16.85 9.85
CA PRO A 82 -18.84 18.16 10.42
C PRO A 82 -17.37 18.58 10.29
N TYR A 83 -16.48 17.62 10.09
CA TYR A 83 -15.05 17.79 9.92
C TYR A 83 -14.57 17.38 8.52
N ALA A 84 -15.50 17.35 7.54
CA ALA A 84 -15.13 17.08 6.15
C ALA A 84 -14.09 18.07 5.63
N SER A 85 -13.21 17.61 4.76
CA SER A 85 -12.21 18.44 4.12
C SER A 85 -12.85 19.42 3.11
N ASN A 86 -12.19 20.55 2.86
CA ASN A 86 -12.67 21.55 1.89
C ASN A 86 -11.56 22.06 0.95
N ASN A 87 -10.38 21.46 0.99
CA ASN A 87 -9.20 21.88 0.21
C ASN A 87 -9.02 21.12 -1.12
N GLY A 88 -9.95 20.22 -1.47
CA GLY A 88 -9.91 19.44 -2.72
C GLY A 88 -9.17 18.11 -2.60
N ALA A 89 -8.63 17.78 -1.42
CA ALA A 89 -8.10 16.47 -1.07
C ALA A 89 -8.99 15.80 0.00
N MET A 90 -8.84 14.49 0.19
CA MET A 90 -9.59 13.70 1.16
C MET A 90 -8.76 12.50 1.62
N HIS A 91 -8.83 12.17 2.92
CA HIS A 91 -8.34 10.89 3.42
C HIS A 91 -9.30 9.74 3.03
N ALA A 92 -9.47 9.55 1.71
CA ALA A 92 -10.38 8.54 1.15
C ALA A 92 -9.81 7.10 1.21
N CYS A 93 -8.61 6.93 1.75
CA CYS A 93 -8.01 5.65 2.08
C CYS A 93 -7.90 5.41 3.60
N GLY A 94 -8.20 6.42 4.41
CA GLY A 94 -8.24 6.32 5.88
C GLY A 94 -6.87 6.48 6.57
N HIS A 95 -5.92 7.13 5.93
CA HIS A 95 -4.59 7.36 6.52
C HIS A 95 -4.64 8.32 7.72
N ASP A 96 -5.68 9.15 7.86
CA ASP A 96 -5.99 9.90 9.09
C ASP A 96 -6.22 8.96 10.29
N PHE A 97 -6.87 7.83 10.08
CA PHE A 97 -7.08 6.79 11.08
C PHE A 97 -5.78 6.04 11.41
N HIS A 98 -4.96 5.71 10.40
CA HIS A 98 -3.69 5.02 10.58
C HIS A 98 -2.73 5.85 11.43
N GLN A 99 -2.46 7.10 11.04
CA GLN A 99 -1.55 7.97 11.78
C GLN A 99 -2.07 8.32 13.17
N THR A 100 -3.39 8.51 13.35
CA THR A 100 -3.97 8.76 14.66
C THR A 100 -3.81 7.56 15.61
N SER A 101 -4.01 6.34 15.12
CA SER A 101 -3.82 5.15 15.94
C SER A 101 -2.35 4.95 16.34
N LEU A 102 -1.41 5.29 15.45
CA LEU A 102 0.02 5.26 15.77
C LEU A 102 0.39 6.36 16.79
N LEU A 103 -0.22 7.55 16.73
CA LEU A 103 -0.07 8.57 17.78
C LEU A 103 -0.60 8.07 19.14
N GLY A 104 -1.75 7.40 19.13
CA GLY A 104 -2.31 6.78 20.34
C GLY A 104 -1.39 5.69 20.90
N ALA A 105 -0.84 4.85 20.04
CA ALA A 105 0.14 3.84 20.44
C ALA A 105 1.43 4.48 20.99
N ALA A 106 1.92 5.55 20.36
CA ALA A 106 3.08 6.30 20.83
C ALA A 106 2.89 6.83 22.26
N GLN A 107 1.72 7.41 22.56
CA GLN A 107 1.41 7.87 23.92
C GLN A 107 1.46 6.71 24.93
N LEU A 108 0.77 5.60 24.66
CA LEU A 108 0.69 4.48 25.59
C LEU A 108 2.05 3.78 25.78
N LEU A 109 2.83 3.64 24.72
CA LEU A 109 4.18 3.09 24.79
C LEU A 109 5.12 4.02 25.55
N LYS A 110 4.98 5.33 25.39
CA LYS A 110 5.75 6.32 26.16
C LYS A 110 5.43 6.28 27.65
N GLU A 111 4.16 6.11 28.02
CA GLU A 111 3.74 5.95 29.43
C GLU A 111 4.34 4.66 30.03
N ARG A 112 4.64 3.65 29.21
CA ARG A 112 5.21 2.36 29.59
C ARG A 112 6.67 2.20 29.18
N GLU A 113 7.36 3.29 28.86
CA GLU A 113 8.74 3.25 28.32
C GLU A 113 9.73 2.46 29.19
N ALA A 114 9.57 2.55 30.52
CA ALA A 114 10.42 1.79 31.46
C ALA A 114 10.22 0.26 31.41
N GLU A 115 9.12 -0.22 30.82
CA GLU A 115 8.81 -1.64 30.67
C GLU A 115 9.37 -2.21 29.36
N LEU A 116 9.79 -1.36 28.41
CA LEU A 116 10.22 -1.80 27.08
C LEU A 116 11.54 -2.56 27.15
N LYS A 117 11.58 -3.75 26.56
CA LYS A 117 12.78 -4.61 26.48
C LYS A 117 13.64 -4.35 25.25
N GLY A 118 13.56 -3.15 24.68
CA GLY A 118 14.24 -2.70 23.48
C GLY A 118 13.67 -1.37 23.01
N THR A 119 13.68 -1.13 21.71
CA THR A 119 13.24 0.12 21.09
C THR A 119 11.99 -0.11 20.24
N VAL A 120 11.01 0.77 20.34
CA VAL A 120 9.90 0.87 19.37
C VAL A 120 10.19 2.04 18.45
N ARG A 121 10.32 1.77 17.14
CA ARG A 121 10.49 2.78 16.10
C ARG A 121 9.14 3.11 15.47
N LEU A 122 8.77 4.37 15.51
CA LEU A 122 7.54 4.90 14.90
C LEU A 122 7.89 5.46 13.52
N ILE A 123 7.22 5.00 12.49
CA ILE A 123 7.39 5.45 11.10
C ILE A 123 6.07 6.05 10.65
N PHE A 124 6.03 7.38 10.54
CA PHE A 124 4.95 8.12 9.87
C PHE A 124 5.38 8.34 8.44
N GLN A 125 4.94 7.45 7.57
CA GLN A 125 5.42 7.34 6.19
C GLN A 125 4.64 8.27 5.26
N PRO A 126 5.31 9.12 4.44
CA PRO A 126 4.66 9.89 3.38
C PRO A 126 4.36 9.03 2.15
N ALA A 127 3.63 9.57 1.19
CA ALA A 127 3.60 9.16 -0.22
C ALA A 127 3.34 7.65 -0.47
N GLU A 128 2.38 7.05 0.26
CA GLU A 128 1.95 5.67 0.03
C GLU A 128 1.21 5.57 -1.31
N GLU A 129 0.32 6.49 -1.61
CA GLU A 129 -0.59 6.47 -2.76
C GLU A 129 0.12 6.58 -4.14
N ASN A 130 1.39 6.98 -4.13
CA ASN A 130 2.26 6.93 -5.32
C ASN A 130 3.33 5.82 -5.25
N PHE A 131 3.28 4.97 -4.22
CA PHE A 131 4.17 3.84 -3.97
C PHE A 131 5.66 4.21 -3.83
N GLN A 132 5.97 5.42 -3.34
CA GLN A 132 7.35 5.90 -3.18
C GLN A 132 7.77 6.06 -1.72
N GLY A 133 6.81 6.20 -0.81
CA GLY A 133 7.09 6.58 0.57
C GLY A 133 7.91 5.56 1.34
N ALA A 134 7.60 4.28 1.20
CA ALA A 134 8.37 3.22 1.85
C ALA A 134 9.83 3.20 1.36
N TYR A 135 10.08 3.40 0.07
CA TYR A 135 11.44 3.48 -0.47
C TYR A 135 12.20 4.71 0.07
N GLN A 136 11.53 5.86 0.18
CA GLN A 136 12.13 7.07 0.77
C GLN A 136 12.56 6.82 2.22
N VAL A 137 11.73 6.14 3.01
CA VAL A 137 12.06 5.78 4.41
C VAL A 137 13.24 4.79 4.47
N ILE A 138 13.26 3.79 3.59
CA ILE A 138 14.35 2.80 3.51
C ILE A 138 15.66 3.48 3.12
N GLU A 139 15.67 4.30 2.07
CA GLU A 139 16.83 5.04 1.61
C GLU A 139 17.36 6.03 2.66
N ALA A 140 16.48 6.60 3.46
CA ALA A 140 16.84 7.46 4.58
C ALA A 140 17.46 6.69 5.77
N GLY A 141 17.48 5.35 5.76
CA GLY A 141 17.99 4.51 6.85
C GLY A 141 16.92 4.18 7.91
N GLY A 142 15.64 4.40 7.59
CA GLY A 142 14.53 4.17 8.53
C GLY A 142 14.38 2.73 9.02
N LEU A 143 14.99 1.74 8.34
CA LEU A 143 15.02 0.33 8.75
C LEU A 143 16.32 -0.11 9.44
N ASP A 144 17.29 0.78 9.62
CA ASP A 144 18.58 0.40 10.20
C ASP A 144 18.41 -0.22 11.60
N GLY A 145 18.87 -1.47 11.76
CA GLY A 145 18.81 -2.22 13.01
C GLY A 145 17.41 -2.74 13.40
N VAL A 146 16.38 -2.55 12.58
CA VAL A 146 15.03 -3.04 12.86
C VAL A 146 14.98 -4.56 12.71
N SER A 147 14.42 -5.24 13.72
CA SER A 147 14.28 -6.70 13.76
C SER A 147 13.00 -7.19 13.08
N ALA A 148 11.94 -6.40 13.15
CA ALA A 148 10.66 -6.65 12.48
C ALA A 148 9.83 -5.36 12.38
N ILE A 149 8.91 -5.33 11.42
CA ILE A 149 7.98 -4.23 11.21
C ILE A 149 6.54 -4.73 11.22
N ILE A 150 5.64 -3.96 11.83
CA ILE A 150 4.20 -4.18 11.72
C ILE A 150 3.51 -2.91 11.22
N GLY A 151 2.48 -3.13 10.41
CA GLY A 151 1.58 -2.11 9.90
C GLY A 151 0.19 -2.69 9.70
N TYR A 152 -0.75 -1.87 9.31
CA TYR A 152 -2.07 -2.33 8.93
C TYR A 152 -2.71 -1.35 7.94
N HIS A 153 -3.71 -1.83 7.21
CA HIS A 153 -4.67 -1.00 6.51
C HIS A 153 -6.05 -1.13 7.16
N ASN A 154 -6.81 -0.05 7.23
CA ASN A 154 -8.20 -0.14 7.61
C ASN A 154 -8.99 -0.94 6.55
N ASN A 155 -10.05 -1.64 6.96
CA ASN A 155 -10.91 -2.35 6.02
C ASN A 155 -12.38 -2.00 6.30
N PRO A 156 -13.06 -1.28 5.37
CA PRO A 156 -14.44 -0.85 5.57
C PRO A 156 -15.45 -2.01 5.61
N HIS A 157 -15.09 -3.19 5.10
CA HIS A 157 -15.96 -4.37 5.10
C HIS A 157 -15.85 -5.21 6.38
N LEU A 158 -14.85 -4.95 7.20
CA LEU A 158 -14.73 -5.54 8.55
C LEU A 158 -15.33 -4.59 9.60
N LYS A 159 -15.93 -5.19 10.62
CA LYS A 159 -16.54 -4.41 11.72
C LYS A 159 -15.45 -3.85 12.64
N PRO A 160 -15.65 -2.66 13.25
CA PRO A 160 -14.85 -2.24 14.39
C PRO A 160 -14.76 -3.35 15.45
N GLY A 161 -13.54 -3.64 15.92
CA GLY A 161 -13.29 -4.78 16.82
C GLY A 161 -12.69 -6.00 16.13
N GLN A 162 -12.74 -6.10 14.81
CA GLN A 162 -12.18 -7.20 14.03
C GLN A 162 -10.78 -6.87 13.49
N ILE A 163 -9.92 -7.89 13.46
CA ILE A 163 -8.61 -7.87 12.80
C ILE A 163 -8.57 -9.01 11.78
N GLY A 164 -8.35 -8.69 10.51
CA GLY A 164 -8.07 -9.66 9.45
C GLY A 164 -6.58 -9.90 9.32
N LEU A 165 -6.14 -11.14 9.48
CA LEU A 165 -4.74 -11.55 9.32
C LEU A 165 -4.65 -12.82 8.48
N ARG A 166 -3.53 -12.98 7.77
CA ARG A 166 -3.16 -14.22 7.10
C ARG A 166 -1.65 -14.27 6.87
N SER A 167 -1.07 -15.44 6.91
CA SER A 167 0.31 -15.67 6.46
C SER A 167 0.40 -15.64 4.94
N GLY A 168 1.53 -15.18 4.41
CA GLY A 168 1.71 -15.03 2.97
C GLY A 168 1.03 -13.77 2.41
N ALA A 169 0.60 -13.81 1.18
CA ALA A 169 0.04 -12.64 0.50
C ALA A 169 -1.22 -12.11 1.16
N ILE A 170 -1.22 -10.86 1.60
CA ILE A 170 -2.38 -10.14 2.14
C ILE A 170 -2.89 -9.06 1.18
N MET A 171 -1.98 -8.44 0.39
CA MET A 171 -2.37 -7.54 -0.70
C MET A 171 -1.56 -7.88 -1.95
N ALA A 172 -2.15 -7.60 -3.12
CA ALA A 172 -1.55 -7.94 -4.41
C ALA A 172 -0.29 -7.12 -4.70
N GLY A 173 0.66 -7.76 -5.40
CA GLY A 173 1.63 -7.02 -6.20
C GLY A 173 0.92 -6.39 -7.39
N VAL A 174 1.28 -5.15 -7.68
CA VAL A 174 0.68 -4.35 -8.76
C VAL A 174 1.76 -4.04 -9.78
N GLU A 175 1.49 -4.26 -11.05
CA GLU A 175 2.31 -3.73 -12.14
C GLU A 175 1.45 -2.85 -13.02
N GLN A 176 1.88 -1.62 -13.24
CA GLN A 176 1.38 -0.78 -14.30
C GLN A 176 2.28 -0.94 -15.50
N PHE A 177 1.72 -1.16 -16.68
CA PHE A 177 2.48 -1.23 -17.92
C PHE A 177 1.92 -0.31 -18.99
N ARG A 178 2.82 0.18 -19.84
CA ARG A 178 2.55 0.82 -21.11
C ARG A 178 3.39 0.17 -22.18
N VAL A 179 2.77 -0.16 -23.32
CA VAL A 179 3.45 -0.69 -24.50
C VAL A 179 3.22 0.24 -25.67
N ASP A 180 4.26 0.92 -26.11
CA ASP A 180 4.28 1.71 -27.33
C ASP A 180 4.63 0.82 -28.51
N VAL A 181 3.82 0.84 -29.56
CA VAL A 181 3.96 0.02 -30.77
C VAL A 181 4.28 0.92 -31.96
N LYS A 182 5.35 0.62 -32.66
CA LYS A 182 5.82 1.37 -33.85
C LYS A 182 5.83 0.48 -35.07
N GLY A 183 5.05 0.85 -36.07
CA GLY A 183 4.99 0.23 -37.39
C GLY A 183 5.42 1.18 -38.49
N VAL A 184 4.87 1.00 -39.71
CA VAL A 184 5.13 1.85 -40.86
C VAL A 184 3.82 2.25 -41.51
N SER A 185 3.56 3.55 -41.59
CA SER A 185 2.33 4.09 -42.17
C SER A 185 2.24 3.79 -43.66
N SER A 186 1.03 3.50 -44.14
CA SER A 186 0.76 3.33 -45.56
C SER A 186 -0.69 3.64 -45.89
N HIS A 187 -1.01 3.76 -47.17
CA HIS A 187 -2.39 3.85 -47.65
C HIS A 187 -3.12 2.54 -47.31
N ALA A 188 -4.33 2.60 -46.76
CA ALA A 188 -5.06 1.40 -46.29
C ALA A 188 -5.32 0.36 -47.42
N ALA A 189 -5.37 0.80 -48.70
CA ALA A 189 -5.49 -0.08 -49.87
C ALA A 189 -4.13 -0.67 -50.32
N ARG A 190 -3.03 -0.28 -49.68
CA ARG A 190 -1.66 -0.77 -49.97
C ARG A 190 -0.95 -1.17 -48.68
N PRO A 191 -1.48 -2.16 -47.93
CA PRO A 191 -0.88 -2.63 -46.68
C PRO A 191 0.47 -3.29 -46.88
N ASP A 192 0.74 -3.76 -48.09
CA ASP A 192 2.04 -4.33 -48.52
C ASP A 192 3.22 -3.35 -48.41
N LEU A 193 2.96 -2.05 -48.33
CA LEU A 193 3.99 -1.00 -48.22
C LEU A 193 4.21 -0.50 -46.76
N GLY A 194 3.52 -1.09 -45.79
CA GLY A 194 3.58 -0.68 -44.39
C GLY A 194 3.71 -1.83 -43.42
N VAL A 195 3.68 -1.48 -42.15
CA VAL A 195 3.47 -2.42 -41.00
C VAL A 195 2.26 -1.95 -40.23
N ASP A 196 1.22 -2.77 -40.23
CA ASP A 196 -0.10 -2.40 -39.69
C ASP A 196 -0.08 -2.39 -38.15
N THR A 197 0.10 -1.21 -37.57
CA THR A 197 0.15 -1.01 -36.12
C THR A 197 -1.15 -1.40 -35.42
N VAL A 198 -2.31 -1.27 -36.07
CA VAL A 198 -3.61 -1.69 -35.50
C VAL A 198 -3.63 -3.21 -35.34
N LEU A 199 -3.25 -3.92 -36.41
CA LEU A 199 -3.21 -5.39 -36.38
C LEU A 199 -2.20 -5.92 -35.36
N VAL A 200 -0.99 -5.34 -35.30
CA VAL A 200 0.05 -5.69 -34.33
C VAL A 200 -0.44 -5.50 -32.91
N THR A 201 -0.96 -4.30 -32.59
CA THR A 201 -1.42 -3.96 -31.23
C THR A 201 -2.54 -4.91 -30.78
N THR A 202 -3.55 -5.13 -31.61
CA THR A 202 -4.66 -6.04 -31.25
C THR A 202 -4.22 -7.49 -31.11
N THR A 203 -3.24 -7.94 -31.94
CA THR A 203 -2.68 -9.30 -31.84
C THR A 203 -1.87 -9.47 -30.56
N ILE A 204 -1.06 -8.48 -30.16
CA ILE A 204 -0.34 -8.50 -28.87
C ILE A 204 -1.35 -8.63 -27.73
N ILE A 205 -2.37 -7.78 -27.66
CA ILE A 205 -3.37 -7.79 -26.60
C ILE A 205 -4.07 -9.16 -26.50
N ASN A 206 -4.46 -9.75 -27.63
CA ASN A 206 -5.05 -11.09 -27.63
C ASN A 206 -4.07 -12.17 -27.18
N ASN A 207 -2.82 -12.13 -27.61
CA ASN A 207 -1.79 -13.08 -27.22
C ASN A 207 -1.43 -12.99 -25.74
N LEU A 208 -1.50 -11.81 -25.13
CA LEU A 208 -1.27 -11.61 -23.69
C LEU A 208 -2.26 -12.39 -22.83
N GLN A 209 -3.52 -12.61 -23.29
CA GLN A 209 -4.53 -13.31 -22.53
C GLN A 209 -4.19 -14.78 -22.25
N GLN A 210 -3.32 -15.39 -23.05
CA GLN A 210 -2.86 -16.77 -22.81
C GLN A 210 -2.00 -16.90 -21.54
N ILE A 211 -1.36 -15.82 -21.07
CA ILE A 211 -0.44 -15.88 -19.92
C ILE A 211 -1.19 -16.37 -18.70
N VAL A 212 -2.25 -15.68 -18.29
CA VAL A 212 -3.03 -16.11 -17.12
C VAL A 212 -3.74 -17.45 -17.40
N ALA A 213 -4.37 -17.59 -18.57
CA ALA A 213 -5.20 -18.73 -18.87
C ALA A 213 -4.45 -20.06 -19.07
N ARG A 214 -3.15 -20.02 -19.44
CA ARG A 214 -2.39 -21.22 -19.87
C ARG A 214 -1.04 -21.40 -19.23
N THR A 215 -0.53 -20.41 -18.48
CA THR A 215 0.84 -20.49 -17.92
C THR A 215 0.90 -20.27 -16.42
N VAL A 216 -0.11 -19.63 -15.83
CA VAL A 216 -0.24 -19.53 -14.37
C VAL A 216 -0.87 -20.84 -13.85
N SER A 217 -0.35 -21.36 -12.75
CA SER A 217 -0.89 -22.53 -12.07
C SER A 217 -2.37 -22.31 -11.70
N PRO A 218 -3.25 -23.31 -11.84
CA PRO A 218 -4.66 -23.17 -11.45
C PRO A 218 -4.85 -22.96 -9.93
N PHE A 219 -3.82 -23.18 -9.12
CA PHE A 219 -3.82 -22.93 -7.68
C PHE A 219 -3.30 -21.53 -7.32
N GLU A 220 -2.84 -20.77 -8.31
CA GLU A 220 -2.32 -19.41 -8.17
C GLU A 220 -3.26 -18.42 -8.83
N SER A 221 -3.25 -17.19 -8.32
CA SER A 221 -4.08 -16.10 -8.85
C SER A 221 -3.25 -15.04 -9.53
N ALA A 222 -3.64 -14.67 -10.74
CA ALA A 222 -3.11 -13.51 -11.44
C ALA A 222 -4.21 -12.84 -12.27
N VAL A 223 -4.10 -11.53 -12.41
CA VAL A 223 -4.94 -10.72 -13.30
C VAL A 223 -4.05 -9.98 -14.29
N LEU A 224 -4.41 -9.97 -15.57
CA LEU A 224 -3.80 -9.13 -16.59
C LEU A 224 -4.93 -8.43 -17.33
N SER A 225 -4.99 -7.12 -17.21
CA SER A 225 -6.02 -6.30 -17.84
C SER A 225 -5.40 -5.19 -18.67
N VAL A 226 -5.80 -5.10 -19.95
CA VAL A 226 -5.56 -3.94 -20.79
C VAL A 226 -6.77 -3.01 -20.63
N THR A 227 -6.53 -1.78 -20.24
CA THR A 227 -7.59 -0.84 -19.86
C THR A 227 -7.67 0.39 -20.76
N HIS A 228 -6.61 0.65 -21.54
CA HIS A 228 -6.55 1.76 -22.46
C HIS A 228 -5.80 1.36 -23.73
N ILE A 229 -6.32 1.76 -24.89
CA ILE A 229 -5.70 1.56 -26.21
C ILE A 229 -5.92 2.79 -27.07
N GLU A 230 -4.86 3.28 -27.73
CA GLU A 230 -4.95 4.36 -28.71
C GLU A 230 -4.10 4.03 -29.93
N VAL A 231 -4.75 3.86 -31.10
CA VAL A 231 -4.07 3.54 -32.34
C VAL A 231 -4.89 4.00 -33.55
N GLY A 232 -4.27 4.81 -34.43
CA GLY A 232 -4.92 5.36 -35.63
C GLY A 232 -5.85 6.53 -35.36
N ASN A 233 -6.16 7.31 -36.43
CA ASN A 233 -6.97 8.52 -36.33
C ASN A 233 -7.84 8.76 -37.60
N THR A 234 -7.77 7.87 -38.59
CA THR A 234 -8.56 7.99 -39.82
C THR A 234 -8.79 6.63 -40.47
N TRP A 235 -9.80 6.54 -41.34
CA TRP A 235 -10.26 5.27 -41.90
C TRP A 235 -9.43 4.74 -43.08
N ASN A 236 -8.59 5.56 -43.70
CA ASN A 236 -7.92 5.23 -44.97
C ASN A 236 -6.38 5.26 -44.91
N VAL A 237 -5.83 5.29 -43.69
CA VAL A 237 -4.37 5.26 -43.46
C VAL A 237 -4.06 4.22 -42.40
N LEU A 238 -3.08 3.34 -42.63
CA LEU A 238 -2.46 2.53 -41.60
C LEU A 238 -1.56 3.42 -40.73
N PRO A 239 -1.78 3.50 -39.40
CA PRO A 239 -0.97 4.35 -38.54
C PRO A 239 0.45 3.83 -38.36
N ALA A 240 1.40 4.75 -38.15
CA ALA A 240 2.80 4.40 -37.87
C ALA A 240 3.05 4.06 -36.38
N ALA A 241 2.13 4.45 -35.50
CA ALA A 241 2.30 4.23 -34.03
C ALA A 241 0.95 4.11 -33.33
N GLY A 242 0.99 3.51 -32.18
CA GLY A 242 -0.09 3.41 -31.21
C GLY A 242 0.47 2.92 -29.88
N PHE A 243 -0.38 2.82 -28.86
CA PHE A 243 0.00 2.26 -27.56
C PHE A 243 -1.18 1.55 -26.91
N PHE A 244 -0.89 0.76 -25.90
CA PHE A 244 -1.87 0.28 -24.94
C PHE A 244 -1.28 0.26 -23.54
N GLU A 245 -2.16 0.38 -22.55
CA GLU A 245 -1.81 0.44 -21.12
C GLU A 245 -2.70 -0.51 -20.33
N GLY A 246 -2.19 -0.91 -19.18
CA GLY A 246 -2.95 -1.79 -18.31
C GLY A 246 -2.25 -2.11 -17.00
N THR A 247 -2.73 -3.17 -16.38
CA THR A 247 -2.24 -3.59 -15.07
C THR A 247 -2.16 -5.11 -14.96
N ILE A 248 -1.18 -5.55 -14.15
CA ILE A 248 -1.06 -6.94 -13.69
C ILE A 248 -1.24 -6.95 -12.18
N ARG A 249 -1.92 -7.98 -11.65
CA ARG A 249 -2.03 -8.27 -10.22
C ARG A 249 -1.57 -9.69 -9.98
N THR A 250 -0.77 -9.89 -8.93
CA THR A 250 -0.28 -11.22 -8.51
C THR A 250 -0.24 -11.32 -6.99
N PHE A 251 -0.30 -12.53 -6.45
CA PHE A 251 -0.28 -12.76 -5.01
C PHE A 251 0.92 -13.58 -4.54
N GLU A 252 1.73 -14.10 -5.48
CA GLU A 252 2.96 -14.81 -5.16
C GLU A 252 4.15 -14.18 -5.90
N PRO A 253 5.28 -13.91 -5.21
CA PRO A 253 6.44 -13.28 -5.81
C PRO A 253 6.95 -14.02 -7.06
N THR A 254 7.00 -15.36 -7.02
CA THR A 254 7.46 -16.18 -8.15
C THR A 254 6.51 -16.14 -9.34
N VAL A 255 5.19 -16.06 -9.09
CA VAL A 255 4.18 -15.89 -10.15
C VAL A 255 4.34 -14.51 -10.80
N ARG A 256 4.59 -13.48 -10.00
CA ARG A 256 4.86 -12.11 -10.49
C ARG A 256 6.01 -12.09 -11.47
N GLU A 257 7.16 -12.64 -11.08
CA GLU A 257 8.38 -12.68 -11.93
C GLU A 257 8.11 -13.44 -13.23
N ASP A 258 7.45 -14.59 -13.17
CA ASP A 258 7.14 -15.41 -14.35
C ASP A 258 6.14 -14.71 -15.29
N VAL A 259 5.11 -14.05 -14.76
CA VAL A 259 4.13 -13.32 -15.57
C VAL A 259 4.77 -12.12 -16.28
N ILE A 260 5.63 -11.33 -15.60
CA ILE A 260 6.35 -10.21 -16.20
C ILE A 260 7.25 -10.69 -17.32
N ALA A 261 8.09 -11.70 -17.07
CA ALA A 261 9.00 -12.24 -18.09
C ALA A 261 8.25 -12.80 -19.32
N ARG A 262 7.10 -13.43 -19.10
CA ARG A 262 6.24 -13.92 -20.20
C ARG A 262 5.56 -12.77 -20.95
N PHE A 263 5.12 -11.74 -20.24
CA PHE A 263 4.54 -10.53 -20.86
C PHE A 263 5.52 -9.91 -21.84
N GLU A 264 6.75 -9.62 -21.40
CA GLU A 264 7.80 -9.06 -22.26
C GLU A 264 8.08 -9.93 -23.47
N LYS A 265 8.21 -11.24 -23.25
CA LYS A 265 8.46 -12.20 -24.34
C LYS A 265 7.31 -12.26 -25.35
N VAL A 266 6.05 -12.26 -24.90
CA VAL A 266 4.88 -12.29 -25.80
C VAL A 266 4.78 -11.01 -26.62
N VAL A 267 4.97 -9.85 -25.98
CA VAL A 267 4.96 -8.54 -26.64
C VAL A 267 6.04 -8.50 -27.74
N GLN A 268 7.28 -8.79 -27.39
CA GLN A 268 8.40 -8.74 -28.33
C GLN A 268 8.24 -9.75 -29.48
N ALA A 269 7.95 -11.01 -29.17
CA ALA A 269 7.81 -12.04 -30.21
C ALA A 269 6.66 -11.77 -31.17
N THR A 270 5.55 -11.19 -30.68
CA THR A 270 4.44 -10.81 -31.55
C THR A 270 4.82 -9.63 -32.45
N ALA A 271 5.49 -8.61 -31.92
CA ALA A 271 5.96 -7.48 -32.73
C ALA A 271 6.94 -7.93 -33.84
N ASP A 272 7.89 -8.81 -33.50
CA ASP A 272 8.85 -9.36 -34.42
C ASP A 272 8.20 -10.11 -35.59
N GLN A 273 7.12 -10.86 -35.32
CA GLN A 273 6.35 -11.58 -36.35
C GLN A 273 5.84 -10.65 -37.45
N PHE A 274 5.52 -9.41 -37.12
CA PHE A 274 5.01 -8.41 -38.07
C PHE A 274 6.05 -7.43 -38.54
N GLY A 275 7.29 -7.49 -38.03
CA GLY A 275 8.34 -6.49 -38.32
C GLY A 275 8.11 -5.14 -37.68
N ALA A 276 7.33 -5.09 -36.60
CA ALA A 276 7.09 -3.90 -35.77
C ALA A 276 8.14 -3.76 -34.66
N GLN A 277 8.25 -2.57 -34.09
CA GLN A 277 9.06 -2.32 -32.90
C GLN A 277 8.14 -2.03 -31.71
N VAL A 278 8.58 -2.40 -30.51
CA VAL A 278 7.83 -2.15 -29.26
C VAL A 278 8.78 -1.63 -28.18
N ASP A 279 8.26 -0.71 -27.37
CA ASP A 279 8.89 -0.23 -26.14
C ASP A 279 7.94 -0.51 -24.98
N ILE A 280 8.42 -1.18 -23.93
CA ILE A 280 7.65 -1.48 -22.72
C ILE A 280 8.14 -0.57 -21.60
N THR A 281 7.22 0.17 -21.00
CA THR A 281 7.47 0.99 -19.80
C THR A 281 6.69 0.42 -18.65
N TRP A 282 7.38 0.14 -17.54
CA TRP A 282 6.78 -0.23 -16.27
C TRP A 282 6.64 1.01 -15.37
N GLY A 283 5.49 1.15 -14.73
CA GLY A 283 5.26 2.21 -13.73
C GLY A 283 5.83 1.87 -12.36
N ASN A 284 5.67 2.79 -11.42
CA ASN A 284 5.93 2.53 -10.02
C ASN A 284 4.96 1.47 -9.52
N SER A 285 5.51 0.43 -8.91
CA SER A 285 4.73 -0.78 -8.65
C SER A 285 5.11 -1.39 -7.32
N PRO A 286 4.15 -1.52 -6.37
CA PRO A 286 4.42 -2.20 -5.12
C PRO A 286 4.53 -3.71 -5.37
N TYR A 287 5.44 -4.33 -4.63
CA TYR A 287 5.52 -5.79 -4.56
C TYR A 287 4.28 -6.37 -3.90
N VAL A 288 4.20 -7.72 -3.86
CA VAL A 288 3.20 -8.42 -3.05
C VAL A 288 3.44 -8.09 -1.58
N THR A 289 2.41 -7.57 -0.90
CA THR A 289 2.46 -7.43 0.57
C THR A 289 2.37 -8.82 1.17
N TYR A 290 3.52 -9.37 1.58
CA TYR A 290 3.70 -10.77 1.92
C TYR A 290 4.10 -10.94 3.38
N ASN A 291 3.16 -11.36 4.20
CA ASN A 291 3.33 -11.51 5.62
C ASN A 291 4.26 -12.66 5.99
N ASP A 292 5.18 -12.40 6.92
CA ASP A 292 6.14 -13.38 7.44
C ASP A 292 5.44 -14.62 8.00
N GLN A 293 5.88 -15.79 7.56
CA GLN A 293 5.27 -17.08 7.90
C GLN A 293 5.44 -17.47 9.38
N THR A 294 6.46 -16.91 10.04
CA THR A 294 6.77 -17.18 11.46
C THR A 294 6.06 -16.21 12.39
N LEU A 295 6.10 -14.91 12.05
CA LEU A 295 5.57 -13.87 12.93
C LEU A 295 4.04 -13.77 12.85
N THR A 296 3.44 -14.00 11.68
CA THR A 296 2.00 -13.83 11.50
C THR A 296 1.17 -14.73 12.42
N PRO A 297 1.44 -16.04 12.56
CA PRO A 297 0.72 -16.88 13.52
C PRO A 297 0.85 -16.40 14.96
N LEU A 298 2.01 -15.87 15.34
CA LEU A 298 2.28 -15.37 16.69
C LEU A 298 1.45 -14.10 16.98
N ILE A 299 1.45 -13.15 16.02
CA ILE A 299 0.65 -11.93 16.11
C ILE A 299 -0.85 -12.25 16.07
N PHE A 300 -1.27 -13.24 15.28
CA PHE A 300 -2.66 -13.72 15.23
C PHE A 300 -3.13 -14.18 16.61
N GLU A 301 -2.35 -15.03 17.27
CA GLU A 301 -2.70 -15.52 18.61
C GLU A 301 -2.63 -14.42 19.68
N ASN A 302 -1.60 -13.58 19.66
CA ASN A 302 -1.46 -12.47 20.60
C ASN A 302 -2.65 -11.49 20.49
N SER A 303 -3.10 -11.19 19.27
CA SER A 303 -4.17 -10.23 19.03
C SER A 303 -5.55 -10.71 19.50
N LYS A 304 -5.76 -12.02 19.67
CA LYS A 304 -7.01 -12.57 20.23
C LYS A 304 -7.31 -12.10 21.67
N ALA A 305 -6.31 -11.60 22.38
CA ALA A 305 -6.49 -11.09 23.74
C ALA A 305 -7.32 -9.78 23.78
N PHE A 306 -7.40 -9.05 22.66
CA PHE A 306 -8.04 -7.72 22.63
C PHE A 306 -8.93 -7.48 21.40
N ALA A 307 -9.02 -8.41 20.46
CA ALA A 307 -9.83 -8.29 19.23
C ALA A 307 -10.40 -9.64 18.78
N GLU A 308 -11.42 -9.58 17.93
CA GLU A 308 -11.87 -10.71 17.14
C GLU A 308 -10.92 -10.86 15.93
N VAL A 309 -10.04 -11.86 15.95
CA VAL A 309 -9.08 -12.10 14.87
C VAL A 309 -9.63 -13.17 13.92
N ILE A 310 -9.69 -12.82 12.64
CA ILE A 310 -10.19 -13.70 11.57
C ILE A 310 -9.10 -13.93 10.51
N GLU A 311 -9.12 -15.08 9.88
CA GLU A 311 -8.36 -15.30 8.66
C GLU A 311 -9.06 -14.58 7.50
N THR A 312 -8.35 -13.65 6.84
CA THR A 312 -8.92 -12.84 5.76
C THR A 312 -8.52 -13.33 4.39
N LEU A 313 -9.35 -13.02 3.38
CA LEU A 313 -8.93 -13.13 1.98
C LEU A 313 -7.95 -12.00 1.64
N PRO A 314 -7.05 -12.22 0.66
CA PRO A 314 -6.16 -11.16 0.21
C PRO A 314 -6.94 -10.09 -0.56
N SER A 315 -6.50 -8.83 -0.44
CA SER A 315 -7.00 -7.71 -1.26
C SER A 315 -6.28 -7.64 -2.61
N THR A 316 -6.99 -7.21 -3.64
CA THR A 316 -6.40 -6.90 -4.96
C THR A 316 -5.75 -5.50 -5.01
N GLY A 317 -5.90 -4.69 -3.97
CA GLY A 317 -5.17 -3.42 -3.80
C GLY A 317 -3.66 -3.64 -3.67
N GLY A 318 -2.88 -2.64 -4.03
CA GLY A 318 -1.44 -2.58 -3.78
C GLY A 318 -1.13 -1.81 -2.51
N GLU A 319 0.07 -2.02 -1.94
CA GLU A 319 0.52 -1.37 -0.71
C GLU A 319 2.05 -1.34 -0.69
N ASP A 320 2.64 -0.16 -0.51
CA ASP A 320 4.10 -0.01 -0.55
C ASP A 320 4.82 -0.51 0.72
N PHE A 321 4.07 -0.86 1.79
CA PHE A 321 4.59 -1.61 2.94
C PHE A 321 5.34 -2.87 2.51
N ALA A 322 5.00 -3.43 1.38
CA ALA A 322 5.69 -4.56 0.75
C ALA A 322 7.20 -4.29 0.55
N ALA A 323 7.62 -3.04 0.36
CA ALA A 323 9.04 -2.70 0.25
C ALA A 323 9.80 -3.00 1.54
N TYR A 324 9.22 -2.69 2.70
CA TYR A 324 9.82 -3.05 3.99
C TYR A 324 9.91 -4.57 4.19
N GLN A 325 8.87 -5.30 3.77
CA GLN A 325 8.83 -6.77 3.90
C GLN A 325 9.84 -7.49 3.02
N LYS A 326 10.38 -6.83 2.01
CA LYS A 326 11.52 -7.35 1.23
C LYS A 326 12.84 -7.29 1.99
N GLU A 327 12.97 -6.31 2.88
CA GLU A 327 14.22 -6.07 3.62
C GLU A 327 14.24 -6.79 4.97
N ILE A 328 13.10 -6.83 5.67
CA ILE A 328 12.98 -7.37 7.02
C ILE A 328 11.67 -8.14 7.21
N PRO A 329 11.58 -9.06 8.19
CA PRO A 329 10.32 -9.71 8.55
C PRO A 329 9.25 -8.68 8.89
N GLY A 330 8.08 -8.78 8.23
CA GLY A 330 6.99 -7.82 8.42
C GLY A 330 5.62 -8.50 8.46
N VAL A 331 4.71 -7.93 9.25
CA VAL A 331 3.31 -8.35 9.31
C VAL A 331 2.40 -7.16 9.08
N PHE A 332 1.52 -7.30 8.10
CA PHE A 332 0.50 -6.34 7.75
C PHE A 332 -0.88 -6.93 8.05
N ALA A 333 -1.77 -6.15 8.65
CA ALA A 333 -3.09 -6.60 9.03
C ALA A 333 -4.17 -5.77 8.30
N PHE A 334 -5.41 -6.24 8.34
CA PHE A 334 -6.58 -5.40 8.12
C PHE A 334 -7.27 -5.13 9.45
N ILE A 335 -7.60 -3.87 9.72
CA ILE A 335 -8.38 -3.47 10.90
C ILE A 335 -9.76 -3.01 10.46
N GLY A 336 -10.80 -3.63 11.01
CA GLY A 336 -12.17 -3.30 10.69
C GLY A 336 -12.52 -1.86 11.04
N SER A 337 -13.01 -1.11 10.05
CA SER A 337 -13.23 0.33 10.20
C SER A 337 -14.68 0.79 10.04
N ASN A 338 -15.57 -0.04 9.45
CA ASN A 338 -16.98 0.33 9.25
C ASN A 338 -17.93 -0.87 9.47
N GLY A 339 -17.85 -1.90 8.63
CA GLY A 339 -18.63 -3.13 8.76
C GLY A 339 -20.11 -3.02 8.36
N GLU A 340 -20.53 -1.95 7.71
CA GLU A 340 -21.88 -1.85 7.12
C GLU A 340 -21.92 -2.61 5.80
N GLU A 341 -23.07 -3.18 5.45
CA GLU A 341 -23.26 -4.00 4.25
C GLU A 341 -22.94 -3.23 2.97
N ASN A 342 -23.23 -1.93 2.94
CA ASN A 342 -22.97 -1.03 1.79
C ASN A 342 -21.93 0.04 2.14
N ALA A 343 -20.95 -0.28 2.99
CA ALA A 343 -19.87 0.66 3.29
C ALA A 343 -19.15 1.05 1.99
N PRO A 344 -18.96 2.37 1.73
CA PRO A 344 -18.12 2.80 0.61
C PRO A 344 -16.73 2.22 0.73
N ASP A 345 -16.17 1.79 -0.41
CA ASP A 345 -14.81 1.25 -0.49
C ASP A 345 -13.78 2.38 -0.49
N TRP A 346 -12.51 2.03 -0.37
CA TRP A 346 -11.40 2.98 -0.49
C TRP A 346 -11.50 3.77 -1.81
N HIS A 347 -10.99 4.99 -1.79
CA HIS A 347 -10.96 5.95 -2.90
C HIS A 347 -12.35 6.44 -3.35
N HIS A 348 -13.42 6.15 -2.60
CA HIS A 348 -14.73 6.77 -2.81
C HIS A 348 -14.83 8.13 -2.12
N ASP A 349 -15.55 9.06 -2.73
CA ASP A 349 -15.69 10.42 -2.21
C ASP A 349 -16.62 10.56 -0.98
N ASP A 350 -17.23 9.47 -0.57
CA ASP A 350 -18.04 9.29 0.64
C ASP A 350 -17.48 8.20 1.59
N PHE A 351 -16.23 7.79 1.39
CA PHE A 351 -15.54 6.83 2.25
C PHE A 351 -15.55 7.26 3.72
N LEU A 352 -15.76 6.31 4.64
CA LEU A 352 -15.95 6.59 6.06
C LEU A 352 -15.29 5.55 6.97
N VAL A 353 -14.49 6.03 7.91
CA VAL A 353 -13.97 5.26 9.06
C VAL A 353 -14.72 5.66 10.33
N LYS A 354 -15.18 4.68 11.10
CA LYS A 354 -15.82 4.89 12.41
C LYS A 354 -14.79 5.01 13.54
N ASP A 355 -14.93 6.00 14.41
CA ASP A 355 -14.00 6.23 15.52
C ASP A 355 -13.95 5.04 16.51
N GLU A 356 -15.01 4.23 16.56
CA GLU A 356 -15.09 3.01 17.38
C GLU A 356 -14.03 1.97 16.99
N ALA A 357 -13.39 2.11 15.84
CA ALA A 357 -12.29 1.25 15.41
C ALA A 357 -10.93 1.62 16.07
N LEU A 358 -10.76 2.86 16.57
CA LEU A 358 -9.51 3.32 17.18
C LEU A 358 -8.97 2.43 18.30
N PRO A 359 -9.81 1.91 19.24
CA PRO A 359 -9.30 1.08 20.32
C PRO A 359 -8.54 -0.16 19.85
N VAL A 360 -9.06 -0.85 18.85
CA VAL A 360 -8.41 -2.07 18.31
C VAL A 360 -7.15 -1.72 17.54
N ALA A 361 -7.16 -0.64 16.76
CA ALA A 361 -6.01 -0.19 15.99
C ALA A 361 -4.83 0.22 16.90
N VAL A 362 -5.11 0.97 17.97
CA VAL A 362 -4.10 1.34 18.98
C VAL A 362 -3.55 0.09 19.69
N ASN A 363 -4.43 -0.82 20.11
CA ASN A 363 -4.02 -2.07 20.78
C ASN A 363 -3.20 -2.96 19.85
N TYR A 364 -3.52 -3.01 18.56
CA TYR A 364 -2.76 -3.77 17.57
C TYR A 364 -1.29 -3.34 17.57
N TYR A 365 -1.01 -2.06 17.57
CA TYR A 365 0.36 -1.56 17.66
C TYR A 365 0.99 -1.82 19.02
N VAL A 366 0.32 -1.44 20.12
CA VAL A 366 0.91 -1.50 21.47
C VAL A 366 1.20 -2.93 21.89
N GLU A 367 0.20 -3.80 21.86
CA GLU A 367 0.33 -5.16 22.41
C GLU A 367 1.24 -6.04 21.54
N ASN A 368 1.23 -5.84 20.20
CA ASN A 368 2.12 -6.59 19.33
C ASN A 368 3.57 -6.04 19.35
N ALA A 369 3.77 -4.74 19.58
CA ALA A 369 5.12 -4.20 19.78
C ALA A 369 5.77 -4.79 21.05
N LEU A 370 5.03 -4.80 22.17
CA LEU A 370 5.50 -5.37 23.43
C LEU A 370 5.80 -6.87 23.29
N PHE A 371 4.88 -7.60 22.67
CA PHE A 371 5.06 -9.04 22.41
C PHE A 371 6.30 -9.32 21.56
N LEU A 372 6.51 -8.56 20.49
CA LEU A 372 7.66 -8.74 19.60
C LEU A 372 8.97 -8.35 20.25
N LEU A 373 9.01 -7.30 21.07
CA LEU A 373 10.20 -6.96 21.87
C LEU A 373 10.59 -8.12 22.78
N ASP A 374 9.63 -8.74 23.47
CA ASP A 374 9.88 -9.91 24.32
C ASP A 374 10.37 -11.10 23.50
N TYR A 375 9.70 -11.43 22.41
CA TYR A 375 10.03 -12.54 21.52
C TYR A 375 11.45 -12.45 20.95
N PHE A 376 11.85 -11.29 20.44
CA PHE A 376 13.20 -11.12 19.88
C PHE A 376 14.27 -11.03 20.95
N LYS A 377 13.97 -10.50 22.14
CA LYS A 377 14.90 -10.47 23.28
C LYS A 377 15.24 -11.88 23.76
N GLU A 378 14.23 -12.76 23.87
CA GLU A 378 14.43 -14.15 24.24
C GLU A 378 15.25 -14.95 23.21
N LYS A 379 15.17 -14.58 21.94
CA LYS A 379 15.96 -15.18 20.86
C LYS A 379 17.37 -14.63 20.72
N GLY A 380 17.77 -13.64 21.54
CA GLY A 380 19.10 -13.04 21.53
C GLY A 380 19.39 -12.24 20.25
N LYS A 381 18.37 -11.69 19.65
CA LYS A 381 18.46 -10.87 18.43
C LYS A 381 18.30 -9.40 18.76
#